data_8586de37d3697c45fae1f53cb2fd644d
#
_entry.id   8586de37d3697c45fae1f53cb2fd644d
#
_cell.length_a   1.000
_cell.length_b   1.000
_cell.length_c   1.000
_cell.angle_alpha   90.00
_cell.angle_beta   90.00
_cell.angle_gamma   90.00
#
_symmetry.space_group_name_H-M   'P 1'
#
loop_
_entity.id
_entity.type
_entity.pdbx_description
1 polymer ?
#
loop_
_entity_poly.entity_id
_entity_poly.type
_entity_poly.pdbx_seq_one_letter_code
_entity_poly.pdbx_strand_id
1 'polypeptide(L)' 'MEKRERDIESGLRRSVERMGGKFMKFTSPGNDGVPDRIAVLPGGRVWFVELKREGEKPTAIQKWQIEQLRKLGCNV' A
#
# COMPACT_ATOMS: atom_id res chain seq x y z
N MET A 1 21.07 -7.62 -6.17
CA MET A 1 20.92 -7.12 -4.79
C MET A 1 19.47 -6.81 -4.51
N GLU A 2 18.93 -7.35 -3.43
CA GLU A 2 17.54 -7.14 -3.07
C GLU A 2 17.33 -5.70 -2.57
N LYS A 3 16.23 -5.09 -3.01
CA LYS A 3 15.85 -3.78 -2.51
C LYS A 3 15.20 -3.93 -1.14
N ARG A 4 15.55 -3.03 -0.24
CA ARG A 4 14.91 -2.95 1.07
C ARG A 4 13.52 -2.34 0.92
N GLU A 5 12.63 -2.65 1.86
CA GLU A 5 11.28 -2.09 1.88
C GLU A 5 11.31 -0.55 1.85
N ARG A 6 12.22 0.08 2.60
CA ARG A 6 12.34 1.54 2.60
C ARG A 6 12.73 2.12 1.24
N ASP A 7 13.50 1.37 0.44
CA ASP A 7 13.89 1.81 -0.91
C ASP A 7 12.71 1.74 -1.86
N ILE A 8 11.90 0.70 -1.73
CA ILE A 8 10.65 0.54 -2.49
C ILE A 8 9.68 1.65 -2.10
N GLU A 9 9.55 1.92 -0.81
CA GLU A 9 8.67 2.97 -0.30
C GLU A 9 9.09 4.35 -0.83
N SER A 10 10.38 4.67 -0.78
CA SER A 10 10.89 5.95 -1.28
C SER A 10 10.65 6.12 -2.77
N GLY A 11 10.88 5.06 -3.55
CA GLY A 11 10.65 5.08 -5.01
C GLY A 11 9.19 5.30 -5.36
N LEU A 12 8.32 4.59 -4.67
CA LEU A 12 6.88 4.70 -4.90
C LEU A 12 6.35 6.07 -4.46
N ARG A 13 6.82 6.57 -3.32
CA ARG A 13 6.47 7.91 -2.82
C ARG A 13 6.81 8.97 -3.87
N ARG A 14 8.02 8.92 -4.42
CA ARG A 14 8.44 9.86 -5.46
C ARG A 14 7.55 9.79 -6.69
N SER A 15 7.20 8.58 -7.10
CA SER A 15 6.33 8.38 -8.26
C SER A 15 4.94 8.98 -8.04
N VAL A 16 4.37 8.74 -6.86
CA VAL A 16 3.05 9.28 -6.50
C VAL A 16 3.10 10.80 -6.44
N GLU A 17 4.14 11.36 -5.82
CA GLU A 17 4.28 12.81 -5.71
C GLU A 17 4.46 13.48 -7.07
N ARG A 18 5.20 12.83 -7.99
CA ARG A 18 5.35 13.34 -9.36
C ARG A 18 4.02 13.40 -10.11
N MET A 19 3.09 12.51 -9.77
CA MET A 19 1.75 12.53 -10.36
C MET A 19 0.83 13.56 -9.69
N GLY A 20 1.34 14.31 -8.72
CA GLY A 20 0.55 15.27 -7.97
C GLY A 20 -0.21 14.65 -6.80
N GLY A 21 0.13 13.43 -6.43
CA GLY A 21 -0.53 12.71 -5.37
C GLY A 21 0.15 12.85 -4.01
N LYS A 22 -0.40 12.18 -3.03
CA LYS A 22 0.10 12.15 -1.66
C LYS A 22 0.24 10.70 -1.21
N PHE A 23 1.37 10.36 -0.61
CA PHE A 23 1.66 9.01 -0.15
C PHE A 23 1.88 9.02 1.36
N MET A 24 1.12 8.21 2.09
CA MET A 24 1.11 8.24 3.54
C MET A 24 1.15 6.84 4.12
N LYS A 25 1.68 6.74 5.33
CA LYS A 25 1.53 5.52 6.13
C LYS A 25 0.08 5.37 6.54
N PHE A 26 -0.38 4.13 6.57
CA PHE A 26 -1.71 3.81 7.06
C PHE A 26 -1.61 2.80 8.18
N THR A 27 -2.24 3.10 9.30
CA THR A 27 -2.37 2.16 10.41
C THR A 27 -3.83 2.10 10.84
N SER A 28 -4.28 0.91 11.20
CA SER A 28 -5.64 0.72 11.69
C SER A 28 -5.58 -0.11 12.97
N PRO A 29 -5.50 0.53 14.13
CA PRO A 29 -5.45 -0.18 15.41
C PRO A 29 -6.60 -1.16 15.55
N GLY A 30 -6.29 -2.38 15.96
CA GLY A 30 -7.30 -3.43 16.09
C GLY A 30 -7.64 -4.18 14.82
N ASN A 31 -7.06 -3.78 13.68
CA ASN A 31 -7.30 -4.44 12.39
C ASN A 31 -5.98 -4.91 11.79
N ASP A 32 -5.50 -6.06 12.24
CA ASP A 32 -4.23 -6.61 11.79
C ASP A 32 -4.28 -6.95 10.29
N GLY A 33 -3.15 -6.74 9.63
CA GLY A 33 -2.98 -7.14 8.24
C GLY A 33 -3.50 -6.16 7.20
N VAL A 34 -4.02 -4.99 7.60
CA VAL A 34 -4.41 -3.97 6.62
C VAL A 34 -3.17 -3.48 5.85
N PRO A 35 -3.33 -3.02 4.59
CA PRO A 35 -2.22 -2.43 3.85
C PRO A 35 -1.59 -1.28 4.62
N ASP A 36 -0.28 -1.12 4.50
CA ASP A 36 0.47 -0.21 5.35
C ASP A 36 0.68 1.18 4.76
N ARG A 37 0.22 1.44 3.57
CA ARG A 37 0.32 2.75 2.91
C ARG A 37 -0.97 3.10 2.19
N ILE A 38 -1.20 4.40 2.03
CA ILE A 38 -2.27 4.93 1.21
C ILE A 38 -1.67 5.93 0.23
N ALA A 39 -2.06 5.80 -1.05
CA ALA A 39 -1.74 6.77 -2.08
C ALA A 39 -3.03 7.45 -2.51
N VAL A 40 -3.04 8.78 -2.45
CA VAL A 40 -4.17 9.59 -2.93
C VAL A 40 -3.71 10.30 -4.19
N LEU A 41 -4.37 10.02 -5.30
CA LEU A 41 -4.04 10.57 -6.60
C LEU A 41 -5.03 11.66 -7.01
N PRO A 42 -4.64 12.55 -7.95
CA PRO A 42 -5.56 13.57 -8.46
C PRO A 42 -6.87 12.96 -8.93
N GLY A 43 -7.96 13.67 -8.72
CA GLY A 43 -9.29 13.16 -8.99
C GLY A 43 -9.91 12.36 -7.85
N GLY A 44 -9.26 12.37 -6.68
CA GLY A 44 -9.75 11.66 -5.50
C GLY A 44 -9.59 10.15 -5.57
N ARG A 45 -8.73 9.65 -6.45
CA ARG A 45 -8.48 8.20 -6.55
C ARG A 45 -7.59 7.77 -5.38
N VAL A 46 -8.05 6.79 -4.63
CA VAL A 46 -7.34 6.29 -3.45
C VAL A 46 -6.91 4.85 -3.69
N TRP A 47 -5.65 4.56 -3.38
CA TRP A 47 -5.10 3.22 -3.42
C TRP A 47 -4.57 2.84 -2.05
N PHE A 48 -4.95 1.64 -1.58
CA PHE A 48 -4.26 1.01 -0.47
C PHE A 48 -3.06 0.26 -1.04
N VAL A 49 -1.92 0.39 -0.39
CA VAL A 49 -0.68 -0.19 -0.89
C VAL A 49 -0.02 -1.03 0.20
N GLU A 50 0.24 -2.29 -0.11
CA GLU A 50 1.00 -3.17 0.76
C GLU A 50 2.41 -3.29 0.20
N LEU A 51 3.40 -2.85 0.96
CA LEU A 51 4.80 -2.92 0.55
C LEU A 51 5.40 -4.26 0.95
N LYS A 52 6.09 -4.88 0.00
CA LYS A 52 6.80 -6.15 0.24
C LYS A 52 8.19 -6.07 -0.38
N ARG A 53 9.16 -6.60 0.31
CA ARG A 53 10.49 -6.78 -0.26
C ARG A 53 10.41 -7.87 -1.32
N GLU A 54 11.37 -7.83 -2.24
CA GLU A 54 11.51 -8.88 -3.24
C GLU A 54 11.59 -10.24 -2.54
N GLY A 55 10.79 -11.19 -3.01
CA GLY A 55 10.73 -12.54 -2.45
C GLY A 55 9.76 -12.71 -1.29
N GLU A 56 9.31 -11.63 -0.66
CA GLU A 56 8.30 -11.71 0.39
C GLU A 56 6.90 -11.87 -0.20
N LYS A 57 6.07 -12.62 0.51
CA LYS A 57 4.66 -12.80 0.13
C LYS A 57 3.77 -12.30 1.25
N PRO A 58 2.56 -11.84 0.94
CA PRO A 58 1.60 -11.45 1.98
C PRO A 58 1.31 -12.62 2.92
N THR A 59 1.15 -12.31 4.20
CA THR A 59 0.67 -13.29 5.17
C THR A 59 -0.81 -13.59 4.93
N ALA A 60 -1.31 -14.64 5.56
CA ALA A 60 -2.73 -15.01 5.40
C ALA A 60 -3.67 -13.88 5.81
N ILE A 61 -3.38 -13.19 6.93
CA ILE A 61 -4.22 -12.09 7.38
C ILE A 61 -4.14 -10.89 6.43
N GLN A 62 -2.96 -10.61 5.88
CA GLN A 62 -2.80 -9.55 4.88
C GLN A 62 -3.61 -9.86 3.63
N LYS A 63 -3.54 -11.09 3.13
CA LYS A 63 -4.33 -11.51 1.96
C LYS A 63 -5.83 -11.38 2.22
N TRP A 64 -6.27 -11.75 3.40
CA TRP A 64 -7.68 -11.64 3.77
C TRP A 64 -8.13 -10.17 3.75
N GLN A 65 -7.34 -9.27 4.35
CA GLN A 65 -7.65 -7.84 4.36
C GLN A 65 -7.71 -7.27 2.94
N ILE A 66 -6.73 -7.63 2.11
CA ILE A 66 -6.69 -7.18 0.71
C ILE A 66 -7.95 -7.63 -0.03
N GLU A 67 -8.34 -8.88 0.14
CA GLU A 67 -9.54 -9.43 -0.50
C GLU A 67 -10.81 -8.72 -0.04
N GLN A 68 -10.92 -8.44 1.26
CA GLN A 68 -12.09 -7.72 1.79
C GLN A 68 -12.19 -6.31 1.18
N LEU A 69 -11.08 -5.59 1.12
CA LEU A 69 -11.05 -4.25 0.54
C LEU A 69 -11.42 -4.28 -0.95
N ARG A 70 -10.88 -5.25 -1.68
CA ARG A 70 -11.19 -5.39 -3.12
C ARG A 70 -12.65 -5.71 -3.36
N LYS A 71 -13.25 -6.55 -2.52
CA LYS A 71 -14.68 -6.87 -2.60
C LYS A 71 -15.55 -5.64 -2.40
N LEU A 72 -15.08 -4.69 -1.60
CA LEU A 72 -15.79 -3.42 -1.37
C LEU A 72 -15.54 -2.40 -2.48
N GLY A 73 -14.77 -2.76 -3.48
CA GLY A 73 -14.49 -1.89 -4.62
C GLY A 73 -13.27 -0.99 -4.44
N CYS A 74 -12.47 -1.22 -3.39
CA CYS A 74 -11.27 -0.42 -3.18
C CYS A 74 -10.14 -0.85 -4.12
N ASN A 75 -9.31 0.12 -4.49
CA ASN A 75 -8.06 -0.16 -5.19
C ASN A 75 -7.02 -0.60 -4.16
N VAL A 76 -6.37 -1.74 -4.39
CA VAL A 76 -5.35 -2.27 -3.49
C VAL A 76 -4.18 -2.80 -4.30
#